data_73742c4f45cde87f26f53ad0d4c91767
#
_entry.id   73742c4f45cde87f26f53ad0d4c91767
#
_cell.length_a   1.000
_cell.length_b   1.000
_cell.length_c   1.000
_cell.angle_alpha   90.00
_cell.angle_beta   90.00
_cell.angle_gamma   90.00
#
_symmetry.space_group_name_H-M   'P 1'
#
loop_
_entity.id
_entity.type
_entity.pdbx_description
1 polymer ?
#
loop_
_entity_poly.entity_id
_entity_poly.type
_entity_poly.pdbx_seq_one_letter_code
_entity_poly.pdbx_strand_id
1 'polypeptide(L)'
;MRHSIIVAATLVAIWSTLSCGAQAPEPTMSSTVDVHFRPVQPELFQDSGALTDAWADIDGDGDPDRFVGFNGAPSRLYRNDRGNGYVDVAIEMGRNVTRSVRTAAWGDFDNDGDPDLLLGFAGDAPITALYRNDGNAGFTNVAGLVGLELMEGTTRQASWVDYDADGDLDLFLALRDRANVLFRNDATGTFTDITQESGIGDVRRTVGAVWFDTDQDGDLDLVTANMDGDANGLWQNDGGKFTDTAAGQPVEAGGRMLGDASQGSVRVCAADVNSDGWFDLSFANYGPNALLYASGPSAWADASGAPNLAVNARYDTCAWGDFDNDGGLDLYVNGTVTGGIQYRDWLYHQEEDTTFVDVTPSALLQLNASHGATWVDFDLDGDLDLALTGAAEDGMHYLMENLLPRTSGHQSLQVRVLDAEGHATRPGTEVRVYTAGTDQLLGMRLVDTGSSYDAQSDLPLHFGLRNGNPVDVAVTGVGGCRRHTGMGANISPVMLSGSILSLRIDEFGRIVD
;
A
#
# COMPACT_ATOMS: atom_id res chain seq x y z
N MET A 1 61.13 -61.76 -27.76
CA MET A 1 60.24 -61.81 -26.60
C MET A 1 59.55 -60.44 -26.54
N ARG A 2 58.31 -60.42 -26.95
CA ARG A 2 57.49 -59.15 -26.96
C ARG A 2 56.53 -59.23 -25.79
N HIS A 3 56.61 -58.31 -24.89
CA HIS A 3 55.64 -58.17 -23.80
C HIS A 3 54.60 -57.10 -24.19
N SER A 4 53.35 -57.54 -24.35
CA SER A 4 52.19 -56.64 -24.54
C SER A 4 51.69 -56.18 -23.17
N ILE A 5 51.61 -54.89 -22.99
CA ILE A 5 50.99 -54.23 -21.83
C ILE A 5 49.53 -53.94 -22.20
N ILE A 6 48.60 -54.52 -21.46
CA ILE A 6 47.17 -54.22 -21.53
C ILE A 6 46.91 -53.10 -20.59
N VAL A 7 46.47 -51.99 -21.14
CA VAL A 7 45.98 -50.84 -20.36
C VAL A 7 44.45 -50.98 -20.21
N ALA A 8 43.99 -51.22 -18.99
CA ALA A 8 42.59 -51.20 -18.65
C ALA A 8 42.10 -49.73 -18.45
N ALA A 9 41.22 -49.29 -19.31
CA ALA A 9 40.54 -48.01 -19.15
C ALA A 9 39.34 -48.20 -18.23
N THR A 10 39.41 -47.59 -17.04
CA THR A 10 38.28 -47.50 -16.10
C THR A 10 37.39 -46.35 -16.50
N LEU A 11 36.19 -46.65 -17.02
CA LEU A 11 35.13 -45.67 -17.26
C LEU A 11 34.50 -45.28 -15.90
N VAL A 12 34.74 -44.07 -15.44
CA VAL A 12 34.01 -43.47 -14.34
C VAL A 12 32.71 -42.87 -14.93
N ALA A 13 31.60 -43.52 -14.68
CA ALA A 13 30.28 -42.98 -14.98
C ALA A 13 29.94 -41.91 -13.94
N ILE A 14 29.99 -40.65 -14.34
CA ILE A 14 29.46 -39.52 -13.54
C ILE A 14 27.93 -39.56 -13.69
N TRP A 15 27.24 -39.98 -12.66
CA TRP A 15 25.79 -39.77 -12.53
C TRP A 15 25.56 -38.31 -12.11
N SER A 16 25.19 -37.49 -13.07
CA SER A 16 24.56 -36.19 -12.75
C SER A 16 23.13 -36.45 -12.29
N THR A 17 22.91 -36.42 -11.00
CA THR A 17 21.54 -36.31 -10.46
C THR A 17 21.00 -34.93 -10.82
N LEU A 18 20.21 -34.85 -11.89
CA LEU A 18 19.28 -33.76 -12.06
C LEU A 18 18.28 -33.86 -10.90
N SER A 19 18.41 -33.00 -9.92
CA SER A 19 17.32 -32.73 -9.00
C SER A 19 16.25 -31.99 -9.80
N CYS A 20 15.24 -32.73 -10.22
CA CYS A 20 13.98 -32.16 -10.65
C CYS A 20 13.39 -31.46 -9.40
N GLY A 21 13.60 -30.15 -9.26
CA GLY A 21 12.85 -29.35 -8.31
C GLY A 21 11.39 -29.51 -8.68
N ALA A 22 10.62 -30.10 -7.78
CA ALA A 22 9.18 -30.13 -7.92
C ALA A 22 8.70 -28.69 -7.97
N GLN A 23 8.29 -28.25 -9.14
CA GLN A 23 7.53 -27.03 -9.33
C GLN A 23 6.25 -27.22 -8.50
N ALA A 24 5.93 -26.29 -7.62
CA ALA A 24 4.67 -26.33 -6.91
C ALA A 24 3.54 -26.49 -7.94
N PRO A 25 2.50 -27.27 -7.66
CA PRO A 25 1.38 -27.40 -8.58
C PRO A 25 0.81 -26.01 -8.85
N GLU A 26 0.64 -25.69 -10.13
CA GLU A 26 -0.06 -24.47 -10.51
C GLU A 26 -1.48 -24.53 -9.89
N PRO A 27 -1.95 -23.43 -9.26
CA PRO A 27 -3.30 -23.40 -8.71
C PRO A 27 -4.31 -23.71 -9.82
N THR A 28 -5.26 -24.56 -9.53
CA THR A 28 -6.32 -24.91 -10.47
C THR A 28 -7.29 -23.73 -10.57
N MET A 29 -7.38 -23.11 -11.74
CA MET A 29 -8.42 -22.12 -12.05
C MET A 29 -9.79 -22.74 -11.82
N SER A 30 -10.51 -22.28 -10.83
CA SER A 30 -11.86 -22.77 -10.47
C SER A 30 -12.79 -21.64 -10.05
N SER A 31 -12.60 -20.41 -10.45
CA SER A 31 -13.55 -19.37 -10.11
C SER A 31 -14.55 -19.14 -11.24
N THR A 32 -15.78 -18.83 -10.86
CA THR A 32 -16.83 -18.35 -11.77
C THR A 32 -16.73 -16.84 -12.01
N VAL A 33 -15.73 -16.18 -11.43
CA VAL A 33 -15.50 -14.73 -11.57
C VAL A 33 -14.93 -14.45 -12.96
N ASP A 34 -15.64 -13.66 -13.73
CA ASP A 34 -15.27 -13.28 -15.10
C ASP A 34 -14.54 -11.93 -15.04
N VAL A 35 -13.22 -11.97 -14.93
CA VAL A 35 -12.36 -10.81 -14.67
C VAL A 35 -11.92 -10.17 -15.98
N HIS A 36 -12.33 -8.95 -16.21
CA HIS A 36 -11.99 -8.19 -17.41
C HIS A 36 -11.47 -6.80 -17.08
N PHE A 37 -10.29 -6.49 -17.60
CA PHE A 37 -9.69 -5.14 -17.52
C PHE A 37 -9.46 -4.56 -18.91
N ARG A 38 -9.65 -3.25 -19.04
CA ARG A 38 -9.39 -2.48 -20.25
C ARG A 38 -8.41 -1.34 -19.99
N PRO A 39 -7.37 -1.14 -20.81
CA PRO A 39 -6.47 0.00 -20.62
C PRO A 39 -7.19 1.33 -20.89
N VAL A 40 -6.99 2.29 -19.99
CA VAL A 40 -7.47 3.67 -20.08
C VAL A 40 -6.39 4.51 -20.74
N GLN A 41 -6.74 5.29 -21.77
CA GLN A 41 -5.84 6.21 -22.48
C GLN A 41 -4.40 5.69 -22.68
N PRO A 42 -4.20 4.52 -23.33
CA PRO A 42 -2.90 3.85 -23.38
C PRO A 42 -1.82 4.69 -24.06
N GLU A 43 -2.19 5.66 -24.88
CA GLU A 43 -1.25 6.61 -25.50
C GLU A 43 -0.74 7.68 -24.53
N LEU A 44 -1.45 7.93 -23.42
CA LEU A 44 -1.05 8.86 -22.37
C LEU A 44 -0.18 8.15 -21.32
N PHE A 45 -0.55 6.91 -20.94
CA PHE A 45 0.09 6.12 -19.91
C PHE A 45 1.11 5.13 -20.49
N GLN A 46 2.13 5.63 -21.18
CA GLN A 46 3.11 4.79 -21.89
C GLN A 46 4.58 5.14 -21.63
N ASP A 47 4.86 6.14 -20.77
CA ASP A 47 6.22 6.47 -20.40
C ASP A 47 6.83 5.34 -19.56
N SER A 48 8.10 4.97 -19.83
CA SER A 48 8.77 3.87 -19.15
C SER A 48 9.58 4.30 -17.93
N GLY A 49 9.84 3.34 -17.03
CA GLY A 49 10.67 3.55 -15.85
C GLY A 49 9.92 4.21 -14.68
N ALA A 50 8.60 4.01 -14.58
CA ALA A 50 7.80 4.49 -13.47
C ALA A 50 8.14 3.73 -12.18
N LEU A 51 8.53 4.46 -11.13
CA LEU A 51 8.96 3.91 -9.85
C LEU A 51 7.87 3.95 -8.79
N THR A 52 7.05 4.99 -8.79
CA THR A 52 5.99 5.20 -7.80
C THR A 52 4.81 5.92 -8.42
N ASP A 53 3.63 5.69 -7.89
CA ASP A 53 2.44 6.47 -8.19
C ASP A 53 1.63 6.73 -6.91
N ALA A 54 1.08 7.94 -6.82
CA ALA A 54 0.28 8.38 -5.68
C ALA A 54 -0.92 9.19 -6.19
N TRP A 55 -2.03 9.07 -5.48
CA TRP A 55 -3.33 9.59 -5.90
C TRP A 55 -3.91 10.55 -4.88
N ALA A 56 -4.49 11.65 -5.35
CA ALA A 56 -5.26 12.61 -4.55
C ALA A 56 -6.17 13.43 -5.45
N ASP A 57 -7.18 14.05 -4.89
CA ASP A 57 -8.00 15.07 -5.55
C ASP A 57 -7.29 16.43 -5.40
N ILE A 58 -6.47 16.82 -6.39
CA ILE A 58 -5.57 17.99 -6.26
C ILE A 58 -6.25 19.34 -6.51
N ASP A 59 -7.43 19.35 -7.11
CA ASP A 59 -8.16 20.59 -7.44
C ASP A 59 -9.55 20.68 -6.77
N GLY A 60 -9.88 19.70 -5.92
CA GLY A 60 -11.08 19.69 -5.09
C GLY A 60 -12.37 19.43 -5.87
N ASP A 61 -12.28 18.81 -7.06
CA ASP A 61 -13.47 18.54 -7.89
C ASP A 61 -14.10 17.15 -7.61
N GLY A 62 -13.46 16.35 -6.76
CA GLY A 62 -13.90 15.05 -6.26
C GLY A 62 -13.41 13.86 -7.07
N ASP A 63 -12.60 14.09 -8.10
CA ASP A 63 -12.06 13.03 -8.96
C ASP A 63 -10.62 12.69 -8.57
N PRO A 64 -10.20 11.41 -8.54
CA PRO A 64 -8.81 11.06 -8.23
C PRO A 64 -7.85 11.47 -9.35
N ASP A 65 -6.85 12.28 -9.01
CA ASP A 65 -5.74 12.65 -9.86
C ASP A 65 -4.52 11.78 -9.55
N ARG A 66 -3.60 11.65 -10.52
CA ARG A 66 -2.48 10.73 -10.43
C ARG A 66 -1.13 11.41 -10.58
N PHE A 67 -0.27 11.30 -9.58
CA PHE A 67 1.16 11.60 -9.73
C PHE A 67 1.94 10.33 -10.06
N VAL A 68 2.88 10.41 -11.02
CA VAL A 68 3.78 9.31 -11.37
C VAL A 68 5.24 9.80 -11.35
N GLY A 69 6.05 9.13 -10.54
CA GLY A 69 7.49 9.38 -10.41
C GLY A 69 8.31 8.38 -11.22
N PHE A 70 9.37 8.86 -11.88
CA PHE A 70 10.20 8.06 -12.78
C PHE A 70 11.67 7.99 -12.34
N ASN A 71 12.39 7.03 -12.90
CA ASN A 71 13.82 6.86 -12.69
C ASN A 71 14.62 7.80 -13.61
N GLY A 72 14.72 9.07 -13.19
CA GLY A 72 15.49 10.08 -13.91
C GLY A 72 14.80 10.67 -15.15
N ALA A 73 13.59 10.23 -15.47
CA ALA A 73 12.73 10.89 -16.44
C ALA A 73 11.84 11.96 -15.76
N PRO A 74 11.25 12.90 -16.52
CA PRO A 74 10.32 13.87 -15.95
C PRO A 74 9.10 13.19 -15.32
N SER A 75 8.77 13.55 -14.07
CA SER A 75 7.55 13.12 -13.42
C SER A 75 6.30 13.62 -14.15
N ARG A 76 5.18 12.96 -13.96
CA ARG A 76 3.88 13.32 -14.49
C ARG A 76 2.90 13.65 -13.36
N LEU A 77 1.99 14.56 -13.65
CA LEU A 77 0.82 14.84 -12.84
C LEU A 77 -0.38 14.85 -13.78
N TYR A 78 -1.19 13.83 -13.67
CA TYR A 78 -2.36 13.64 -14.50
C TYR A 78 -3.60 14.08 -13.73
N ARG A 79 -4.21 15.18 -14.20
CA ARG A 79 -5.49 15.62 -13.68
C ARG A 79 -6.61 14.86 -14.39
N ASN A 80 -7.59 14.40 -13.62
CA ASN A 80 -8.79 13.75 -14.10
C ASN A 80 -9.86 14.81 -14.43
N ASP A 81 -10.19 15.01 -15.69
CA ASP A 81 -11.25 15.94 -16.11
C ASP A 81 -12.58 15.18 -16.35
N ARG A 82 -12.88 14.13 -15.55
CA ARG A 82 -14.04 13.24 -15.67
C ARG A 82 -14.25 12.74 -17.11
N GLY A 83 -15.43 12.85 -17.63
CA GLY A 83 -15.79 12.38 -18.95
C GLY A 83 -14.89 12.84 -20.12
N ASN A 84 -13.91 13.72 -19.86
CA ASN A 84 -12.88 14.13 -20.83
C ASN A 84 -11.58 13.32 -20.68
N GLY A 85 -11.45 12.50 -19.63
CA GLY A 85 -10.27 11.71 -19.32
C GLY A 85 -9.13 12.53 -18.69
N TYR A 86 -7.97 11.88 -18.53
CA TYR A 86 -6.79 12.47 -17.90
C TYR A 86 -6.03 13.41 -18.83
N VAL A 87 -5.45 14.46 -18.25
CA VAL A 87 -4.56 15.44 -18.91
C VAL A 87 -3.28 15.60 -18.08
N ASP A 88 -2.10 15.54 -18.72
CA ASP A 88 -0.83 15.81 -18.04
C ASP A 88 -0.67 17.32 -17.81
N VAL A 89 -0.73 17.71 -16.53
CA VAL A 89 -0.60 19.10 -16.06
C VAL A 89 0.72 19.36 -15.34
N ALA A 90 1.67 18.41 -15.32
CA ALA A 90 2.92 18.49 -14.57
C ALA A 90 3.74 19.77 -14.88
N ILE A 91 3.79 20.19 -16.14
CA ILE A 91 4.54 21.39 -16.54
C ILE A 91 3.82 22.66 -16.05
N GLU A 92 2.51 22.73 -16.23
CA GLU A 92 1.68 23.86 -15.86
C GLU A 92 1.70 24.10 -14.34
N MET A 93 1.65 22.98 -13.59
CA MET A 93 1.70 22.99 -12.13
C MET A 93 3.14 23.06 -11.59
N GLY A 94 4.15 23.14 -12.45
CA GLY A 94 5.56 23.16 -12.03
C GLY A 94 6.08 21.84 -11.43
N ARG A 95 5.47 20.71 -11.81
CA ARG A 95 5.78 19.37 -11.23
C ARG A 95 6.56 18.44 -12.16
N ASN A 96 7.19 18.96 -13.18
CA ASN A 96 8.06 18.20 -14.09
C ASN A 96 9.44 17.97 -13.45
N VAL A 97 9.50 17.10 -12.43
CA VAL A 97 10.74 16.79 -11.69
C VAL A 97 11.54 15.74 -12.45
N THR A 98 12.76 16.10 -12.88
CA THR A 98 13.67 15.21 -13.62
C THR A 98 14.72 14.64 -12.66
N ARG A 99 14.28 13.74 -11.77
CA ARG A 99 15.12 13.04 -10.79
C ARG A 99 14.61 11.61 -10.61
N SER A 100 15.39 10.74 -9.98
CA SER A 100 14.90 9.43 -9.59
C SER A 100 13.96 9.58 -8.39
N VAL A 101 12.65 9.71 -8.67
CA VAL A 101 11.60 9.81 -7.64
C VAL A 101 11.32 8.42 -7.13
N ARG A 102 11.62 8.16 -5.86
CA ARG A 102 11.47 6.85 -5.22
C ARG A 102 10.20 6.72 -4.39
N THR A 103 9.72 7.82 -3.85
CA THR A 103 8.45 7.86 -3.11
C THR A 103 7.70 9.13 -3.39
N ALA A 104 6.38 9.03 -3.34
CA ALA A 104 5.44 10.13 -3.40
C ALA A 104 4.38 9.92 -2.33
N ALA A 105 4.08 10.95 -1.54
CA ALA A 105 3.08 10.89 -0.49
C ALA A 105 2.25 12.17 -0.50
N TRP A 106 0.93 12.01 -0.60
CA TRP A 106 -0.02 13.09 -0.47
C TRP A 106 -0.49 13.24 0.98
N GLY A 107 -0.62 14.48 1.44
CA GLY A 107 -1.15 14.83 2.76
C GLY A 107 -1.21 16.33 2.93
N ASP A 108 -2.21 16.83 3.62
CA ASP A 108 -2.39 18.26 3.97
C ASP A 108 -1.56 18.56 5.23
N PHE A 109 -0.28 18.97 5.04
CA PHE A 109 0.64 19.15 6.16
C PHE A 109 0.45 20.46 6.92
N ASP A 110 -0.19 21.47 6.31
CA ASP A 110 -0.42 22.78 6.94
C ASP A 110 -1.90 23.06 7.24
N ASN A 111 -2.76 22.03 7.09
CA ASN A 111 -4.18 22.02 7.42
C ASN A 111 -4.98 23.12 6.67
N ASP A 112 -4.60 23.42 5.42
CA ASP A 112 -5.30 24.42 4.61
C ASP A 112 -6.41 23.84 3.72
N GLY A 113 -6.50 22.51 3.63
CA GLY A 113 -7.54 21.75 2.93
C GLY A 113 -7.13 21.27 1.55
N ASP A 114 -5.95 21.64 1.06
CA ASP A 114 -5.43 21.21 -0.23
C ASP A 114 -4.36 20.11 -0.01
N PRO A 115 -4.40 18.98 -0.71
CA PRO A 115 -3.39 17.93 -0.53
C PRO A 115 -2.02 18.38 -1.08
N ASP A 116 -0.98 18.25 -0.25
CA ASP A 116 0.41 18.57 -0.55
C ASP A 116 1.19 17.33 -0.97
N LEU A 117 2.25 17.52 -1.76
CA LEU A 117 3.04 16.42 -2.30
C LEU A 117 4.45 16.37 -1.73
N LEU A 118 4.74 15.34 -0.93
CA LEU A 118 6.11 14.99 -0.59
C LEU A 118 6.71 14.07 -1.64
N LEU A 119 7.93 14.38 -2.07
CA LEU A 119 8.75 13.52 -2.93
C LEU A 119 10.05 13.14 -2.22
N GLY A 120 10.38 11.85 -2.31
CA GLY A 120 11.68 11.34 -1.90
C GLY A 120 12.48 10.83 -3.09
N PHE A 121 13.80 11.04 -3.06
CA PHE A 121 14.70 10.75 -4.17
C PHE A 121 15.78 9.75 -3.83
N ALA A 122 16.29 9.07 -4.86
CA ALA A 122 17.61 8.45 -4.82
C ALA A 122 18.63 9.31 -5.56
N GLY A 123 19.87 9.31 -5.07
CA GLY A 123 20.99 10.01 -5.72
C GLY A 123 21.32 11.36 -5.10
N ASP A 124 21.37 12.41 -5.91
CA ASP A 124 21.89 13.72 -5.50
C ASP A 124 21.00 14.42 -4.45
N ALA A 125 21.66 15.09 -3.49
CA ALA A 125 21.00 15.89 -2.46
C ALA A 125 20.34 17.17 -3.03
N PRO A 126 19.30 17.67 -2.36
CA PRO A 126 18.57 17.09 -1.23
C PRO A 126 17.75 15.87 -1.65
N ILE A 127 17.56 14.90 -0.75
CA ILE A 127 16.83 13.66 -1.05
C ILE A 127 15.32 13.75 -0.79
N THR A 128 14.85 14.90 -0.37
CA THR A 128 13.42 15.20 -0.14
C THR A 128 13.03 16.51 -0.81
N ALA A 129 11.77 16.63 -1.18
CA ALA A 129 11.12 17.88 -1.56
C ALA A 129 9.66 17.85 -1.08
N LEU A 130 9.18 18.95 -0.51
CA LEU A 130 7.78 19.11 -0.14
C LEU A 130 7.18 20.22 -0.99
N TYR A 131 6.17 19.88 -1.73
CA TYR A 131 5.46 20.78 -2.63
C TYR A 131 4.11 21.12 -2.05
N ARG A 132 4.02 22.29 -1.46
CA ARG A 132 2.75 22.82 -0.99
C ARG A 132 1.84 23.14 -2.18
N ASN A 133 0.60 22.70 -2.11
CA ASN A 133 -0.45 23.06 -3.05
C ASN A 133 -0.98 24.45 -2.74
N ASP A 134 -0.75 25.40 -3.61
CA ASP A 134 -1.24 26.77 -3.49
C ASP A 134 -2.54 26.96 -4.32
N GLY A 135 -3.30 25.90 -4.57
CA GLY A 135 -4.51 25.88 -5.40
C GLY A 135 -4.23 26.33 -6.84
N ASN A 136 -5.00 27.30 -7.32
CA ASN A 136 -4.82 27.83 -8.69
C ASN A 136 -3.44 28.45 -8.96
N ALA A 137 -2.63 28.73 -7.94
CA ALA A 137 -1.27 29.23 -8.09
C ALA A 137 -0.25 28.13 -8.39
N GLY A 138 -0.66 26.87 -8.32
CA GLY A 138 0.18 25.69 -8.51
C GLY A 138 0.93 25.31 -7.23
N PHE A 139 2.03 24.60 -7.36
CA PHE A 139 2.75 24.04 -6.22
C PHE A 139 4.06 24.79 -5.95
N THR A 140 4.39 25.00 -4.69
CA THR A 140 5.62 25.64 -4.23
C THR A 140 6.47 24.66 -3.42
N ASN A 141 7.75 24.46 -3.77
CA ASN A 141 8.65 23.66 -2.94
C ASN A 141 9.03 24.42 -1.67
N VAL A 142 8.60 23.91 -0.53
CA VAL A 142 8.79 24.55 0.79
C VAL A 142 9.71 23.72 1.72
N ALA A 143 10.25 22.57 1.30
CA ALA A 143 11.03 21.67 2.16
C ALA A 143 12.13 22.38 2.96
N GLY A 144 12.91 23.24 2.33
CA GLY A 144 13.97 24.01 3.00
C GLY A 144 13.45 25.09 3.97
N LEU A 145 12.22 25.55 3.80
CA LEU A 145 11.60 26.55 4.68
C LEU A 145 11.03 25.92 5.95
N VAL A 146 10.53 24.68 5.83
CA VAL A 146 9.83 23.99 6.92
C VAL A 146 10.70 22.95 7.65
N GLY A 147 11.99 22.82 7.29
CA GLY A 147 12.92 21.92 7.99
C GLY A 147 12.97 20.48 7.47
N LEU A 148 12.39 20.20 6.30
CA LEU A 148 12.34 18.85 5.69
C LEU A 148 13.37 18.62 4.57
N GLU A 149 14.37 19.48 4.41
CA GLU A 149 15.41 19.30 3.40
C GLU A 149 16.48 18.33 3.89
N LEU A 150 16.34 17.04 3.60
CA LEU A 150 17.32 16.02 3.91
C LEU A 150 18.43 15.96 2.85
N MET A 151 19.69 15.94 3.32
CA MET A 151 20.87 16.04 2.45
C MET A 151 21.54 14.69 2.18
N GLU A 152 21.17 13.61 2.90
CA GLU A 152 21.86 12.33 2.82
C GLU A 152 20.87 11.16 2.91
N GLY A 153 21.14 10.08 2.17
CA GLY A 153 20.40 8.82 2.19
C GLY A 153 19.68 8.53 0.88
N THR A 154 18.99 7.40 0.85
CA THR A 154 18.13 6.96 -0.25
C THR A 154 16.74 6.72 0.30
N THR A 155 15.82 7.61 -0.01
CA THR A 155 14.43 7.48 0.42
C THR A 155 13.78 6.29 -0.28
N ARG A 156 13.00 5.51 0.47
CA ARG A 156 12.21 4.40 -0.06
C ARG A 156 10.74 4.65 0.11
N GLN A 157 10.29 4.94 1.32
CA GLN A 157 8.90 5.28 1.57
C GLN A 157 8.79 6.52 2.44
N ALA A 158 7.79 7.33 2.18
CA ALA A 158 7.32 8.40 3.04
C ALA A 158 5.91 8.06 3.54
N SER A 159 5.64 8.37 4.81
CA SER A 159 4.31 8.24 5.40
C SER A 159 3.98 9.50 6.18
N TRP A 160 2.89 10.13 5.82
CA TRP A 160 2.22 11.12 6.64
C TRP A 160 1.38 10.42 7.69
N VAL A 161 1.59 10.73 8.94
CA VAL A 161 0.88 10.14 10.09
C VAL A 161 0.79 11.15 11.22
N ASP A 162 -0.25 11.09 12.00
CA ASP A 162 -0.37 11.81 13.28
C ASP A 162 0.04 10.82 14.38
N TYR A 163 1.38 10.70 14.66
CA TYR A 163 1.89 9.63 15.53
C TYR A 163 1.68 9.92 17.03
N ASP A 164 1.51 11.19 17.42
CA ASP A 164 1.33 11.60 18.82
C ASP A 164 -0.08 12.15 19.11
N ALA A 165 -0.99 12.02 18.12
CA ALA A 165 -2.40 12.36 18.21
C ALA A 165 -2.66 13.82 18.56
N ASP A 166 -1.81 14.75 18.09
CA ASP A 166 -1.97 16.17 18.31
C ASP A 166 -2.79 16.88 17.21
N GLY A 167 -3.14 16.18 16.13
CA GLY A 167 -3.98 16.61 15.04
C GLY A 167 -3.23 17.12 13.82
N ASP A 168 -1.91 17.22 13.88
CA ASP A 168 -1.06 17.63 12.76
C ASP A 168 -0.41 16.42 12.09
N LEU A 169 -0.20 16.47 10.78
CA LEU A 169 0.48 15.40 10.07
C LEU A 169 1.99 15.48 10.28
N ASP A 170 2.54 14.44 10.88
CA ASP A 170 3.97 14.20 11.01
C ASP A 170 4.50 13.41 9.82
N LEU A 171 5.83 13.33 9.67
CA LEU A 171 6.44 12.67 8.54
C LEU A 171 7.43 11.58 8.98
N PHE A 172 7.15 10.35 8.59
CA PHE A 172 8.12 9.25 8.66
C PHE A 172 8.77 9.01 7.29
N LEU A 173 10.09 8.81 7.29
CA LEU A 173 10.86 8.45 6.10
C LEU A 173 11.61 7.14 6.33
N ALA A 174 11.25 6.13 5.56
CA ALA A 174 12.01 4.90 5.43
C ALA A 174 13.23 5.12 4.54
N LEU A 175 14.41 4.81 5.04
CA LEU A 175 15.68 4.98 4.34
C LEU A 175 16.41 3.65 4.20
N ARG A 176 16.92 3.36 2.99
CA ARG A 176 17.55 2.08 2.70
C ARG A 176 18.99 1.98 3.20
N ASP A 177 19.70 3.07 3.31
CA ASP A 177 21.17 3.12 3.49
C ASP A 177 21.61 3.88 4.75
N ARG A 178 20.65 4.27 5.57
CA ARG A 178 20.87 4.91 6.87
C ARG A 178 19.65 4.73 7.77
N ALA A 179 19.71 5.24 9.00
CA ALA A 179 18.59 5.21 9.93
C ALA A 179 17.35 5.90 9.35
N ASN A 180 16.18 5.29 9.57
CA ASN A 180 14.89 5.92 9.32
C ASN A 180 14.76 7.20 10.12
N VAL A 181 13.92 8.13 9.67
CA VAL A 181 13.74 9.44 10.29
C VAL A 181 12.27 9.69 10.56
N LEU A 182 11.97 10.23 11.75
CA LEU A 182 10.65 10.73 12.12
C LEU A 182 10.77 12.24 12.41
N PHE A 183 9.99 13.01 11.70
CA PHE A 183 9.82 14.45 11.88
C PHE A 183 8.47 14.74 12.51
N ARG A 184 8.46 15.50 13.60
CA ARG A 184 7.25 16.04 14.19
C ARG A 184 6.93 17.40 13.57
N ASN A 185 5.68 17.59 13.16
CA ASN A 185 5.09 18.88 12.82
C ASN A 185 4.77 19.65 14.10
N ASP A 186 4.90 20.95 14.10
CA ASP A 186 4.70 21.79 15.29
C ASP A 186 3.45 22.70 15.22
N ALA A 187 2.42 22.26 14.51
CA ALA A 187 1.17 23.01 14.28
C ALA A 187 1.37 24.35 13.49
N THR A 188 2.59 24.69 13.14
CA THR A 188 2.90 25.86 12.30
C THR A 188 3.43 25.47 10.93
N GLY A 189 3.41 24.16 10.64
CA GLY A 189 3.99 23.59 9.43
C GLY A 189 5.52 23.56 9.44
N THR A 190 6.16 23.60 10.64
CA THR A 190 7.61 23.47 10.78
C THR A 190 7.96 22.13 11.41
N PHE A 191 8.88 21.42 10.81
CA PHE A 191 9.25 20.05 11.19
C PHE A 191 10.51 20.00 12.02
N THR A 192 10.48 19.16 13.06
CA THR A 192 11.62 18.89 13.96
C THR A 192 11.96 17.41 13.90
N ASP A 193 13.22 17.08 13.61
CA ASP A 193 13.73 15.69 13.68
C ASP A 193 13.73 15.19 15.12
N ILE A 194 12.84 14.23 15.40
CA ILE A 194 12.68 13.60 16.73
C ILE A 194 13.14 12.15 16.75
N THR A 195 13.80 11.69 15.73
CA THR A 195 14.22 10.29 15.53
C THR A 195 14.93 9.70 16.76
N GLN A 196 15.87 10.43 17.35
CA GLN A 196 16.60 9.97 18.54
C GLN A 196 15.73 10.05 19.80
N GLU A 197 14.91 11.07 19.89
CA GLU A 197 14.01 11.27 21.04
C GLU A 197 12.94 10.20 21.10
N SER A 198 12.33 9.87 19.98
CA SER A 198 11.27 8.85 19.86
C SER A 198 11.78 7.41 19.96
N GLY A 199 13.05 7.17 19.62
CA GLY A 199 13.66 5.84 19.62
C GLY A 199 13.45 5.04 18.33
N ILE A 200 12.83 5.63 17.28
CA ILE A 200 12.46 4.95 16.03
C ILE A 200 13.60 4.84 15.00
N GLY A 201 14.78 5.32 15.32
CA GLY A 201 15.94 5.40 14.42
C GLY A 201 16.52 4.05 14.04
N ASP A 202 15.78 3.26 13.28
CA ASP A 202 16.19 1.95 12.77
C ASP A 202 17.24 2.09 11.67
N VAL A 203 18.37 1.40 11.81
CA VAL A 203 19.46 1.39 10.84
C VAL A 203 19.38 0.25 9.83
N ARG A 204 18.37 -0.61 9.94
CA ARG A 204 18.09 -1.68 8.99
C ARG A 204 17.68 -1.08 7.63
N ARG A 205 17.86 -1.86 6.57
CA ARG A 205 17.58 -1.43 5.19
C ARG A 205 16.08 -1.46 4.92
N THR A 206 15.38 -0.46 5.43
CA THR A 206 13.93 -0.35 5.31
C THR A 206 13.54 0.01 3.87
N VAL A 207 12.55 -0.69 3.34
CA VAL A 207 11.97 -0.43 2.02
C VAL A 207 10.48 -0.09 2.15
N GLY A 208 9.72 -0.88 2.88
CA GLY A 208 8.29 -0.66 3.10
C GLY A 208 7.97 -0.36 4.56
N ALA A 209 6.89 0.37 4.79
CA ALA A 209 6.38 0.70 6.10
C ALA A 209 4.85 0.81 6.06
N VAL A 210 4.19 0.48 7.16
CA VAL A 210 2.75 0.71 7.36
C VAL A 210 2.50 1.08 8.82
N TRP A 211 1.61 2.04 9.05
CA TRP A 211 1.24 2.52 10.37
C TRP A 211 -0.21 2.14 10.68
N PHE A 212 -0.45 1.54 11.81
CA PHE A 212 -1.77 1.24 12.35
C PHE A 212 -1.65 0.85 13.82
N ASP A 213 -2.75 0.89 14.56
CA ASP A 213 -2.82 0.48 15.96
C ASP A 213 -2.82 -1.06 16.06
N THR A 214 -1.64 -1.66 16.31
CA THR A 214 -1.44 -3.12 16.27
C THR A 214 -1.97 -3.85 17.49
N ASP A 215 -2.10 -3.17 18.63
CA ASP A 215 -2.55 -3.76 19.90
C ASP A 215 -3.85 -3.14 20.43
N GLN A 216 -4.38 -2.17 19.69
CA GLN A 216 -5.67 -1.54 19.92
C GLN A 216 -5.69 -0.71 21.22
N ASP A 217 -4.59 -0.05 21.51
CA ASP A 217 -4.46 0.86 22.65
C ASP A 217 -4.77 2.34 22.31
N GLY A 218 -4.84 2.66 21.04
CA GLY A 218 -5.19 3.98 20.49
C GLY A 218 -4.02 4.73 19.88
N ASP A 219 -2.80 4.28 20.05
CA ASP A 219 -1.60 4.89 19.47
C ASP A 219 -1.24 4.17 18.16
N LEU A 220 -0.76 4.91 17.15
CA LEU A 220 -0.29 4.30 15.91
C LEU A 220 1.09 3.68 16.09
N ASP A 221 1.18 2.39 15.81
CA ASP A 221 2.41 1.62 15.74
C ASP A 221 2.96 1.59 14.32
N LEU A 222 4.22 1.17 14.18
CA LEU A 222 4.88 1.05 12.88
C LEU A 222 5.36 -0.37 12.63
N VAL A 223 5.00 -0.93 11.47
CA VAL A 223 5.62 -2.16 10.94
C VAL A 223 6.53 -1.80 9.77
N THR A 224 7.78 -2.28 9.82
CA THR A 224 8.77 -2.06 8.74
C THR A 224 9.14 -3.35 8.02
N ALA A 225 9.19 -3.28 6.69
CA ALA A 225 9.70 -4.33 5.82
C ALA A 225 11.16 -4.02 5.45
N ASN A 226 12.07 -4.91 5.84
CA ASN A 226 13.52 -4.73 5.70
C ASN A 226 14.12 -5.75 4.73
N MET A 227 15.05 -5.31 3.89
CA MET A 227 15.69 -6.10 2.84
C MET A 227 17.05 -6.66 3.23
N ASP A 228 17.58 -7.47 2.32
CA ASP A 228 18.98 -7.91 2.26
C ASP A 228 19.48 -8.63 3.53
N GLY A 229 18.60 -9.34 4.23
CA GLY A 229 18.92 -10.12 5.42
C GLY A 229 18.74 -9.35 6.73
N ASP A 230 18.14 -8.17 6.70
CA ASP A 230 17.72 -7.46 7.90
C ASP A 230 16.32 -7.95 8.33
N ALA A 231 16.10 -8.11 9.63
CA ALA A 231 14.80 -8.50 10.18
C ALA A 231 13.79 -7.36 10.03
N ASN A 232 12.52 -7.70 9.81
CA ASN A 232 11.43 -6.74 9.87
C ASN A 232 11.29 -6.16 11.28
N GLY A 233 10.67 -5.00 11.42
CA GLY A 233 10.41 -4.34 12.70
C GLY A 233 8.94 -4.28 13.03
N LEU A 234 8.62 -4.35 14.32
CA LEU A 234 7.33 -3.98 14.90
C LEU A 234 7.61 -3.00 16.04
N TRP A 235 7.35 -1.74 15.78
CA TRP A 235 7.66 -0.64 16.67
C TRP A 235 6.38 -0.22 17.40
N GLN A 236 6.23 -0.69 18.62
CA GLN A 236 5.12 -0.28 19.47
C GLN A 236 5.35 1.14 19.99
N ASN A 237 4.32 1.97 19.85
CA ASN A 237 4.25 3.33 20.33
C ASN A 237 3.68 3.34 21.76
N ASP A 238 4.31 4.06 22.67
CA ASP A 238 3.81 4.34 24.01
C ASP A 238 3.97 5.85 24.24
N GLY A 239 2.96 6.60 23.82
CA GLY A 239 2.93 8.05 23.93
C GLY A 239 4.10 8.75 23.23
N GLY A 240 4.40 8.37 21.99
CA GLY A 240 5.48 8.93 21.15
C GLY A 240 6.86 8.32 21.41
N LYS A 241 6.94 7.19 22.13
CA LYS A 241 8.18 6.42 22.37
C LYS A 241 8.05 5.03 21.76
N PHE A 242 8.94 4.72 20.83
CA PHE A 242 8.89 3.49 20.08
C PHE A 242 9.85 2.43 20.61
N THR A 243 9.37 1.20 20.71
CA THR A 243 10.16 0.02 21.10
C THR A 243 9.96 -1.09 20.06
N ASP A 244 11.05 -1.59 19.47
CA ASP A 244 10.98 -2.74 18.57
C ASP A 244 10.66 -4.02 19.34
N THR A 245 9.49 -4.57 19.11
CA THR A 245 8.99 -5.80 19.73
C THR A 245 8.94 -6.99 18.76
N ALA A 246 9.37 -6.82 17.51
CA ALA A 246 9.36 -7.89 16.50
C ALA A 246 10.19 -9.11 16.93
N ALA A 247 11.31 -8.90 17.62
CA ALA A 247 12.14 -9.98 18.12
C ALA A 247 11.44 -10.74 19.25
N GLY A 248 11.04 -11.99 18.97
CA GLY A 248 10.37 -12.83 19.97
C GLY A 248 8.86 -12.89 19.81
N GLN A 249 8.29 -12.24 18.79
CA GLN A 249 6.89 -12.45 18.43
C GLN A 249 6.73 -13.84 17.81
N PRO A 250 6.09 -14.80 18.47
CA PRO A 250 5.90 -16.13 17.92
C PRO A 250 4.79 -16.11 16.87
N VAL A 251 5.07 -16.71 15.72
CA VAL A 251 4.04 -17.05 14.74
C VAL A 251 3.71 -18.53 14.91
N GLU A 252 2.48 -18.88 15.19
CA GLU A 252 2.09 -20.21 15.70
C GLU A 252 2.25 -21.35 14.68
N ALA A 253 2.16 -21.09 13.38
CA ALA A 253 2.23 -22.15 12.37
C ALA A 253 3.30 -21.86 11.31
N GLY A 254 4.19 -22.83 11.05
CA GLY A 254 5.21 -22.71 10.02
C GLY A 254 6.56 -22.14 10.47
N GLY A 255 6.66 -21.56 11.67
CA GLY A 255 7.92 -21.16 12.29
C GLY A 255 8.54 -19.89 11.73
N ARG A 256 7.80 -19.07 10.99
CA ARG A 256 8.23 -17.72 10.62
C ARG A 256 7.94 -16.77 11.77
N MET A 257 8.87 -15.91 12.07
CA MET A 257 8.71 -14.84 13.05
C MET A 257 8.62 -13.52 12.31
N LEU A 258 7.87 -12.56 12.86
CA LEU A 258 7.77 -11.21 12.30
C LEU A 258 9.17 -10.59 12.07
N GLY A 259 10.09 -10.83 13.00
CA GLY A 259 11.49 -10.40 12.91
C GLY A 259 12.43 -11.38 12.18
N ASP A 260 11.95 -12.23 11.26
CA ASP A 260 12.81 -13.18 10.53
C ASP A 260 13.61 -12.50 9.43
N ALA A 261 14.92 -12.41 9.62
CA ALA A 261 15.87 -11.83 8.67
C ALA A 261 16.00 -12.61 7.36
N SER A 262 15.49 -13.84 7.27
CA SER A 262 15.60 -14.65 6.05
C SER A 262 14.64 -14.23 4.92
N GLN A 263 13.67 -13.37 5.20
CA GLN A 263 12.57 -13.09 4.27
C GLN A 263 12.93 -12.10 3.16
N GLY A 264 13.79 -11.09 3.42
CA GLY A 264 14.13 -10.07 2.42
C GLY A 264 12.90 -9.27 1.99
N SER A 265 12.16 -8.73 2.95
CA SER A 265 10.88 -8.08 2.69
C SER A 265 11.05 -6.75 1.99
N VAL A 266 10.21 -6.51 0.98
CA VAL A 266 10.19 -5.29 0.18
C VAL A 266 9.01 -4.42 0.59
N ARG A 267 7.86 -5.05 0.82
CA ARG A 267 6.63 -4.34 1.18
C ARG A 267 5.93 -5.05 2.32
N VAL A 268 5.27 -4.26 3.16
CA VAL A 268 4.29 -4.73 4.14
C VAL A 268 2.97 -3.99 3.93
N CYS A 269 1.87 -4.73 3.97
CA CYS A 269 0.52 -4.21 3.85
C CYS A 269 -0.32 -4.71 5.02
N ALA A 270 -1.18 -3.84 5.57
CA ALA A 270 -2.12 -4.17 6.63
C ALA A 270 -3.54 -4.22 6.05
N ALA A 271 -4.28 -5.29 6.35
CA ALA A 271 -5.67 -5.47 5.95
C ALA A 271 -6.36 -6.47 6.88
N ASP A 272 -7.62 -6.27 7.22
CA ASP A 272 -8.44 -7.28 7.93
C ASP A 272 -8.97 -8.30 6.91
N VAL A 273 -8.14 -9.30 6.62
CA VAL A 273 -8.36 -10.26 5.52
C VAL A 273 -9.45 -11.27 5.88
N ASN A 274 -9.58 -11.61 7.15
CA ASN A 274 -10.51 -12.63 7.64
C ASN A 274 -11.76 -12.04 8.32
N SER A 275 -11.91 -10.71 8.31
CA SER A 275 -13.03 -9.94 8.90
C SER A 275 -13.24 -10.22 10.40
N ASP A 276 -12.14 -10.43 11.15
CA ASP A 276 -12.20 -10.66 12.60
C ASP A 276 -12.02 -9.37 13.44
N GLY A 277 -11.76 -8.22 12.77
CA GLY A 277 -11.62 -6.91 13.38
C GLY A 277 -10.20 -6.61 13.88
N TRP A 278 -9.21 -7.39 13.43
CA TRP A 278 -7.79 -7.13 13.58
C TRP A 278 -7.15 -6.97 12.21
N PHE A 279 -6.19 -6.06 12.08
CA PHE A 279 -5.43 -5.96 10.83
C PHE A 279 -4.40 -7.08 10.77
N ASP A 280 -4.43 -7.81 9.66
CA ASP A 280 -3.46 -8.81 9.28
C ASP A 280 -2.31 -8.18 8.52
N LEU A 281 -1.16 -8.86 8.48
CA LEU A 281 0.04 -8.40 7.77
C LEU A 281 0.37 -9.31 6.61
N SER A 282 0.49 -8.74 5.43
CA SER A 282 1.07 -9.40 4.28
C SER A 282 2.42 -8.79 3.90
N PHE A 283 3.38 -9.65 3.55
CA PHE A 283 4.71 -9.23 3.12
C PHE A 283 4.99 -9.70 1.70
N ALA A 284 5.29 -8.74 0.82
CA ALA A 284 5.87 -9.03 -0.48
C ALA A 284 7.39 -9.19 -0.32
N ASN A 285 7.91 -10.35 -0.72
CA ASN A 285 9.27 -10.74 -0.42
C ASN A 285 10.07 -11.07 -1.69
N TYR A 286 11.37 -10.87 -1.61
CA TYR A 286 12.33 -11.54 -2.48
C TYR A 286 12.58 -12.94 -1.90
N GLY A 287 11.60 -13.81 -2.10
CA GLY A 287 11.44 -15.12 -1.51
C GLY A 287 9.95 -15.46 -1.41
N PRO A 288 9.55 -16.44 -0.58
CA PRO A 288 8.14 -16.72 -0.34
C PRO A 288 7.46 -15.53 0.34
N ASN A 289 6.32 -15.10 -0.20
CA ASN A 289 5.47 -14.11 0.46
C ASN A 289 4.94 -14.65 1.79
N ALA A 290 4.57 -13.77 2.69
CA ALA A 290 4.01 -14.13 3.97
C ALA A 290 2.65 -13.43 4.18
N LEU A 291 1.72 -14.16 4.82
CA LEU A 291 0.48 -13.63 5.37
C LEU A 291 0.41 -14.05 6.83
N LEU A 292 0.29 -13.10 7.72
CA LEU A 292 0.19 -13.29 9.17
C LEU A 292 -1.18 -12.82 9.64
N TYR A 293 -2.02 -13.72 10.13
CA TYR A 293 -3.28 -13.37 10.76
C TYR A 293 -3.04 -12.88 12.19
N ALA A 294 -3.61 -11.72 12.51
CA ALA A 294 -3.70 -11.22 13.88
C ALA A 294 -5.00 -11.70 14.51
N SER A 295 -4.99 -11.97 15.82
CA SER A 295 -6.18 -12.35 16.59
C SER A 295 -6.20 -11.68 17.98
N GLY A 296 -5.34 -10.70 18.17
CA GLY A 296 -5.19 -9.96 19.41
C GLY A 296 -3.82 -9.29 19.51
N PRO A 297 -3.57 -8.49 20.54
CA PRO A 297 -2.28 -7.85 20.76
C PRO A 297 -1.15 -8.88 20.75
N SER A 298 -0.16 -8.68 19.87
CA SER A 298 0.99 -9.59 19.73
C SER A 298 0.64 -11.08 19.48
N ALA A 299 -0.55 -11.35 18.95
CA ALA A 299 -1.02 -12.71 18.65
C ALA A 299 -1.08 -12.91 17.13
N TRP A 300 0.01 -13.37 16.56
CA TRP A 300 0.18 -13.58 15.12
C TRP A 300 0.24 -15.06 14.76
N ALA A 301 -0.39 -15.45 13.65
CA ALA A 301 -0.36 -16.80 13.10
C ALA A 301 0.05 -16.78 11.62
N ASP A 302 1.01 -17.63 11.21
CA ASP A 302 1.40 -17.75 9.80
C ASP A 302 0.31 -18.46 9.00
N ALA A 303 -0.38 -17.73 8.15
CA ALA A 303 -1.42 -18.21 7.25
C ALA A 303 -0.92 -18.42 5.81
N SER A 304 0.36 -18.15 5.51
CA SER A 304 0.91 -18.14 4.14
C SER A 304 0.72 -19.45 3.37
N GLY A 305 0.64 -20.56 4.06
CA GLY A 305 0.52 -21.90 3.44
C GLY A 305 -0.90 -22.29 3.05
N ALA A 306 -1.90 -21.85 3.79
CA ALA A 306 -3.29 -22.27 3.58
C ALA A 306 -3.93 -21.62 2.34
N PRO A 307 -3.75 -20.32 2.09
CA PRO A 307 -4.30 -19.65 0.91
C PRO A 307 -3.45 -19.74 -0.36
N ASN A 308 -2.38 -20.54 -0.40
CA ASN A 308 -1.46 -20.65 -1.55
C ASN A 308 -0.72 -19.35 -1.92
N LEU A 309 -0.59 -18.40 -0.99
CA LEU A 309 0.05 -17.11 -1.24
C LEU A 309 1.58 -17.14 -1.10
N ALA A 310 2.16 -18.20 -0.53
CA ALA A 310 3.60 -18.35 -0.32
C ALA A 310 4.37 -18.73 -1.60
N VAL A 311 4.10 -18.05 -2.71
CA VAL A 311 4.83 -18.27 -3.96
C VAL A 311 6.27 -17.77 -3.79
N ASN A 312 7.25 -18.64 -4.07
CA ASN A 312 8.66 -18.31 -3.95
C ASN A 312 9.16 -17.64 -5.24
N ALA A 313 9.14 -16.33 -5.27
CA ALA A 313 9.59 -15.51 -6.40
C ALA A 313 10.16 -14.17 -5.89
N ARG A 314 9.97 -13.08 -6.64
CA ARG A 314 10.34 -11.73 -6.23
C ARG A 314 9.18 -10.79 -6.48
N TYR A 315 8.70 -10.19 -5.41
CA TYR A 315 7.52 -9.34 -5.42
C TYR A 315 7.84 -8.00 -4.78
N ASP A 316 7.33 -6.93 -5.38
CA ASP A 316 7.56 -5.56 -4.92
C ASP A 316 6.35 -5.00 -4.17
N THR A 317 5.12 -5.49 -4.42
CA THR A 317 3.94 -4.95 -3.76
C THR A 317 2.92 -6.02 -3.38
N CYS A 318 2.06 -5.67 -2.43
CA CYS A 318 0.81 -6.33 -2.05
C CYS A 318 -0.29 -5.26 -2.03
N ALA A 319 -1.30 -5.38 -2.90
CA ALA A 319 -2.42 -4.43 -2.95
C ALA A 319 -3.72 -5.18 -2.65
N TRP A 320 -4.30 -4.88 -1.48
CA TRP A 320 -5.58 -5.43 -1.04
C TRP A 320 -6.73 -4.55 -1.52
N GLY A 321 -7.76 -5.17 -2.11
CA GLY A 321 -8.96 -4.49 -2.57
C GLY A 321 -10.05 -5.51 -2.88
N ASP A 322 -11.29 -5.14 -2.73
CA ASP A 322 -12.45 -5.94 -3.11
C ASP A 322 -12.85 -5.54 -4.54
N PHE A 323 -12.17 -6.15 -5.54
CA PHE A 323 -12.30 -5.71 -6.93
C PHE A 323 -13.61 -6.15 -7.58
N ASP A 324 -14.31 -7.15 -7.02
CA ASP A 324 -15.58 -7.64 -7.57
C ASP A 324 -16.79 -7.31 -6.70
N ASN A 325 -16.60 -6.51 -5.64
CA ASN A 325 -17.64 -6.03 -4.74
C ASN A 325 -18.41 -7.17 -4.03
N ASP A 326 -17.73 -8.28 -3.76
CA ASP A 326 -18.34 -9.45 -3.12
C ASP A 326 -18.18 -9.43 -1.59
N GLY A 327 -17.45 -8.46 -1.03
CA GLY A 327 -17.20 -8.27 0.40
C GLY A 327 -15.96 -9.01 0.91
N GLY A 328 -15.31 -9.86 0.10
CA GLY A 328 -14.02 -10.44 0.35
C GLY A 328 -12.89 -9.47 -0.02
N LEU A 329 -11.74 -9.55 0.65
CA LEU A 329 -10.56 -8.81 0.24
C LEU A 329 -9.70 -9.63 -0.72
N ASP A 330 -9.59 -9.14 -1.94
CA ASP A 330 -8.74 -9.73 -2.97
C ASP A 330 -7.34 -9.17 -2.91
N LEU A 331 -6.37 -9.88 -3.48
CA LEU A 331 -4.97 -9.48 -3.42
C LEU A 331 -4.35 -9.43 -4.81
N TYR A 332 -3.83 -8.25 -5.18
CA TYR A 332 -2.90 -8.14 -6.30
C TYR A 332 -1.47 -8.14 -5.82
N VAL A 333 -0.64 -9.01 -6.39
CA VAL A 333 0.79 -9.11 -6.09
C VAL A 333 1.57 -8.87 -7.37
N ASN A 334 2.41 -7.85 -7.35
CA ASN A 334 3.16 -7.42 -8.52
C ASN A 334 4.56 -8.05 -8.50
N GLY A 335 4.87 -8.83 -9.54
CA GLY A 335 6.17 -9.45 -9.71
C GLY A 335 7.21 -8.46 -10.22
N THR A 336 8.43 -8.51 -9.73
CA THR A 336 9.50 -7.60 -10.19
C THR A 336 10.28 -8.15 -11.38
N VAL A 337 10.99 -7.26 -12.08
CA VAL A 337 11.99 -7.62 -13.09
C VAL A 337 13.38 -7.50 -12.49
N THR A 338 14.07 -8.62 -12.31
CA THR A 338 15.41 -8.61 -11.73
C THR A 338 16.32 -9.68 -12.33
N GLY A 339 17.58 -9.32 -12.59
CA GLY A 339 18.55 -10.21 -13.22
C GLY A 339 18.14 -10.72 -14.61
N GLY A 340 17.31 -9.95 -15.35
CA GLY A 340 16.77 -10.34 -16.65
C GLY A 340 15.62 -11.35 -16.58
N ILE A 341 15.07 -11.60 -15.41
CA ILE A 341 13.90 -12.45 -15.18
C ILE A 341 12.73 -11.55 -14.82
N GLN A 342 11.64 -11.67 -15.58
CA GLN A 342 10.34 -11.10 -15.22
C GLN A 342 9.56 -12.14 -14.41
N TYR A 343 9.19 -11.77 -13.20
CA TYR A 343 8.32 -12.59 -12.35
C TYR A 343 6.87 -12.24 -12.66
N ARG A 344 6.00 -13.26 -12.60
CA ARG A 344 4.57 -13.12 -12.92
C ARG A 344 3.85 -12.32 -11.85
N ASP A 345 2.92 -11.47 -12.27
CA ASP A 345 1.91 -10.86 -11.41
C ASP A 345 0.78 -11.86 -11.10
N TRP A 346 0.13 -11.65 -9.97
CA TRP A 346 -0.98 -12.47 -9.50
C TRP A 346 -2.13 -11.59 -9.05
N LEU A 347 -3.35 -11.91 -9.53
CA LEU A 347 -4.60 -11.45 -8.96
C LEU A 347 -5.28 -12.64 -8.30
N TYR A 348 -5.37 -12.59 -6.99
CA TYR A 348 -6.02 -13.60 -6.18
C TYR A 348 -7.38 -13.11 -5.74
N HIS A 349 -8.42 -13.88 -6.08
CA HIS A 349 -9.75 -13.70 -5.55
C HIS A 349 -9.92 -14.50 -4.26
N GLN A 350 -10.54 -13.88 -3.25
CA GLN A 350 -10.84 -14.52 -1.98
C GLN A 350 -12.20 -15.24 -2.04
N GLU A 351 -12.18 -16.53 -1.88
CA GLU A 351 -13.41 -17.35 -1.77
C GLU A 351 -14.04 -17.20 -0.36
N GLU A 352 -15.33 -17.57 -0.24
CA GLU A 352 -16.08 -17.48 1.04
C GLU A 352 -15.44 -18.21 2.24
N ASP A 353 -14.59 -19.20 1.99
CA ASP A 353 -13.87 -19.95 3.02
C ASP A 353 -12.49 -19.36 3.35
N THR A 354 -12.22 -18.12 2.91
CA THR A 354 -10.95 -17.40 3.05
C THR A 354 -9.76 -18.05 2.34
N THR A 355 -9.99 -18.96 1.40
CA THR A 355 -8.95 -19.43 0.47
C THR A 355 -8.83 -18.48 -0.72
N PHE A 356 -7.69 -18.52 -1.40
CA PHE A 356 -7.41 -17.65 -2.53
C PHE A 356 -7.24 -18.45 -3.82
N VAL A 357 -7.85 -17.97 -4.90
CA VAL A 357 -7.78 -18.56 -6.22
C VAL A 357 -7.16 -17.57 -7.21
N ASP A 358 -6.20 -18.03 -8.02
CA ASP A 358 -5.63 -17.23 -9.10
C ASP A 358 -6.67 -16.99 -10.20
N VAL A 359 -7.04 -15.72 -10.37
CA VAL A 359 -7.96 -15.25 -11.40
C VAL A 359 -7.29 -14.27 -12.37
N THR A 360 -5.98 -14.20 -12.39
CA THR A 360 -5.22 -13.23 -13.19
C THR A 360 -5.56 -13.34 -14.68
N PRO A 361 -6.21 -12.33 -15.28
CA PRO A 361 -6.59 -12.39 -16.67
C PRO A 361 -5.36 -12.22 -17.59
N SER A 362 -5.44 -12.79 -18.78
CA SER A 362 -4.36 -12.72 -19.77
C SER A 362 -3.97 -11.28 -20.15
N ALA A 363 -4.88 -10.32 -20.03
CA ALA A 363 -4.62 -8.91 -20.28
C ALA A 363 -3.57 -8.35 -19.32
N LEU A 364 -3.62 -8.70 -18.02
CA LEU A 364 -2.65 -8.26 -17.02
C LEU A 364 -1.31 -8.99 -17.16
N LEU A 365 -1.32 -10.28 -17.50
CA LEU A 365 -0.10 -11.08 -17.69
C LEU A 365 0.81 -10.61 -18.83
N GLN A 366 0.29 -9.80 -19.75
CA GLN A 366 1.04 -9.31 -20.90
C GLN A 366 1.61 -7.91 -20.68
N LEU A 367 1.29 -7.29 -19.55
CA LEU A 367 1.76 -5.93 -19.24
C LEU A 367 3.21 -5.99 -18.72
N ASN A 368 3.96 -4.96 -19.09
CA ASN A 368 5.31 -4.75 -18.57
C ASN A 368 5.25 -3.66 -17.49
N ALA A 369 4.63 -3.99 -16.36
CA ALA A 369 4.35 -3.10 -15.24
C ALA A 369 4.75 -3.72 -13.89
N SER A 370 5.92 -4.33 -13.86
CA SER A 370 6.38 -5.13 -12.72
C SER A 370 7.07 -4.27 -11.68
N HIS A 371 6.34 -3.45 -10.92
CA HIS A 371 6.90 -2.67 -9.81
C HIS A 371 5.87 -2.26 -8.75
N GLY A 372 4.85 -1.47 -9.11
CA GLY A 372 3.83 -0.99 -8.18
C GLY A 372 2.42 -1.27 -8.66
N ALA A 373 1.48 -1.39 -7.71
CA ALA A 373 0.06 -1.53 -7.97
C ALA A 373 -0.76 -0.75 -6.93
N THR A 374 -1.81 -0.08 -7.39
CA THR A 374 -2.75 0.68 -6.56
C THR A 374 -4.16 0.42 -7.06
N TRP A 375 -5.07 0.11 -6.14
CA TRP A 375 -6.50 0.08 -6.42
C TRP A 375 -7.09 1.49 -6.29
N VAL A 376 -7.89 1.89 -7.27
CA VAL A 376 -8.53 3.21 -7.33
C VAL A 376 -9.84 3.10 -8.10
N ASP A 377 -10.91 3.71 -7.63
CA ASP A 377 -12.13 3.93 -8.43
C ASP A 377 -11.97 5.28 -9.13
N PHE A 378 -11.32 5.28 -10.32
CA PHE A 378 -10.93 6.53 -10.98
C PHE A 378 -12.09 7.24 -11.68
N ASP A 379 -13.14 6.52 -12.04
CA ASP A 379 -14.32 7.07 -12.74
C ASP A 379 -15.57 7.14 -11.87
N LEU A 380 -15.41 6.82 -10.57
CA LEU A 380 -16.43 6.87 -9.53
C LEU A 380 -17.67 6.03 -9.87
N ASP A 381 -17.44 4.89 -10.50
CA ASP A 381 -18.52 3.99 -10.86
C ASP A 381 -18.83 2.93 -9.78
N GLY A 382 -18.00 2.89 -8.74
CA GLY A 382 -18.12 2.04 -7.56
C GLY A 382 -17.35 0.74 -7.65
N ASP A 383 -16.60 0.51 -8.73
CA ASP A 383 -15.74 -0.65 -8.91
C ASP A 383 -14.26 -0.22 -8.76
N LEU A 384 -13.42 -1.06 -8.16
CA LEU A 384 -12.00 -0.77 -8.06
C LEU A 384 -11.28 -1.08 -9.37
N ASP A 385 -10.58 -0.08 -9.89
CA ASP A 385 -9.70 -0.14 -11.03
C ASP A 385 -8.24 -0.34 -10.60
N LEU A 386 -7.39 -0.75 -11.55
CA LEU A 386 -6.01 -1.09 -11.25
C LEU A 386 -5.02 -0.15 -11.93
N ALA A 387 -4.28 0.61 -11.13
CA ALA A 387 -3.13 1.39 -11.59
C ALA A 387 -1.85 0.59 -11.36
N LEU A 388 -0.97 0.57 -12.38
CA LEU A 388 0.27 -0.20 -12.36
C LEU A 388 1.46 0.67 -12.77
N THR A 389 2.64 0.36 -12.20
CA THR A 389 3.93 0.97 -12.59
C THR A 389 4.96 -0.09 -12.94
N GLY A 390 5.89 0.24 -13.84
CA GLY A 390 6.97 -0.64 -14.27
C GLY A 390 8.32 0.06 -14.27
N ALA A 391 9.22 -0.37 -13.40
CA ALA A 391 10.53 0.24 -13.18
C ALA A 391 11.59 -0.12 -14.24
N ALA A 392 11.38 -1.16 -15.04
CA ALA A 392 12.31 -1.57 -16.08
C ALA A 392 12.42 -0.50 -17.20
N GLU A 393 13.51 -0.53 -17.99
CA GLU A 393 13.69 0.42 -19.10
C GLU A 393 12.53 0.40 -20.11
N ASP A 394 11.89 -0.75 -20.27
CA ASP A 394 10.71 -0.96 -21.10
C ASP A 394 9.41 -1.12 -20.31
N GLY A 395 9.50 -0.97 -18.97
CA GLY A 395 8.33 -1.02 -18.06
C GLY A 395 7.52 0.25 -18.15
N MET A 396 6.23 0.12 -18.42
CA MET A 396 5.30 1.23 -18.56
C MET A 396 4.43 1.38 -17.32
N HIS A 397 3.77 2.50 -17.22
CA HIS A 397 2.69 2.68 -16.25
C HIS A 397 1.35 2.56 -16.98
N TYR A 398 0.37 1.97 -16.30
CA TYR A 398 -0.96 1.71 -16.86
C TYR A 398 -2.04 2.17 -15.89
N LEU A 399 -3.19 2.47 -16.45
CA LEU A 399 -4.47 2.52 -15.73
C LEU A 399 -5.40 1.55 -16.44
N MET A 400 -5.95 0.61 -15.69
CA MET A 400 -6.75 -0.50 -16.20
C MET A 400 -8.14 -0.43 -15.59
N GLU A 401 -9.13 -0.05 -16.39
CA GLU A 401 -10.53 -0.03 -15.99
C GLU A 401 -11.05 -1.45 -15.77
N ASN A 402 -11.66 -1.67 -14.64
CA ASN A 402 -12.36 -2.90 -14.30
C ASN A 402 -13.73 -2.92 -14.99
N LEU A 403 -13.97 -3.93 -15.79
CA LEU A 403 -15.22 -4.09 -16.52
C LEU A 403 -16.17 -5.08 -15.81
N LEU A 404 -16.31 -4.94 -14.51
CA LEU A 404 -17.18 -5.80 -13.72
C LEU A 404 -18.63 -5.71 -14.21
N PRO A 405 -19.29 -6.84 -14.47
CA PRO A 405 -20.70 -6.80 -14.82
C PRO A 405 -21.53 -6.26 -13.66
N ARG A 406 -22.16 -5.10 -13.85
CA ARG A 406 -23.05 -4.50 -12.83
C ARG A 406 -24.25 -5.40 -12.60
N THR A 407 -24.17 -6.25 -11.59
CA THR A 407 -25.27 -7.08 -11.13
C THR A 407 -25.93 -6.42 -9.93
N SER A 408 -27.24 -6.63 -9.75
CA SER A 408 -27.98 -6.04 -8.62
C SER A 408 -27.57 -6.57 -7.23
N GLY A 409 -26.56 -7.40 -7.16
CA GLY A 409 -26.05 -8.01 -5.92
C GLY A 409 -24.69 -7.50 -5.48
N HIS A 410 -23.95 -6.81 -6.35
CA HIS A 410 -22.63 -6.28 -6.02
C HIS A 410 -22.72 -4.76 -5.98
N GLN A 411 -22.57 -4.21 -4.81
CA GLN A 411 -22.61 -2.78 -4.56
C GLN A 411 -21.39 -2.41 -3.71
N SER A 412 -21.00 -1.17 -3.76
CA SER A 412 -19.91 -0.66 -2.95
C SER A 412 -20.33 0.53 -2.10
N LEU A 413 -19.58 0.76 -1.05
CA LEU A 413 -19.60 1.96 -0.24
C LEU A 413 -18.20 2.55 -0.24
N GLN A 414 -18.09 3.82 -0.58
CA GLN A 414 -16.85 4.58 -0.43
C GLN A 414 -16.97 5.52 0.75
N VAL A 415 -15.94 5.55 1.60
CA VAL A 415 -15.90 6.37 2.82
C VAL A 415 -14.64 7.23 2.80
N ARG A 416 -14.78 8.54 2.93
CA ARG A 416 -13.68 9.47 3.19
C ARG A 416 -13.81 9.98 4.63
N VAL A 417 -12.74 9.89 5.41
CA VAL A 417 -12.69 10.40 6.78
C VAL A 417 -11.88 11.67 6.80
N LEU A 418 -12.51 12.75 7.23
CA LEU A 418 -11.93 14.08 7.27
C LEU A 418 -11.85 14.59 8.71
N ASP A 419 -11.05 15.61 8.94
CA ASP A 419 -11.05 16.36 10.19
C ASP A 419 -12.40 17.02 10.50
N ALA A 420 -12.52 17.67 11.65
CA ALA A 420 -13.76 18.32 12.07
C ALA A 420 -14.18 19.49 11.13
N GLU A 421 -13.24 20.13 10.52
CA GLU A 421 -13.41 21.22 9.56
C GLU A 421 -13.82 20.71 8.18
N GLY A 422 -13.52 19.44 7.88
CA GLY A 422 -13.83 18.76 6.63
C GLY A 422 -12.78 19.02 5.55
N HIS A 423 -11.54 19.23 5.95
CA HIS A 423 -10.43 19.54 5.07
C HIS A 423 -9.52 18.33 4.88
N ALA A 424 -8.71 18.00 5.87
CA ALA A 424 -7.67 16.99 5.74
C ALA A 424 -8.19 15.57 6.00
N THR A 425 -7.70 14.60 5.26
CA THR A 425 -7.87 13.20 5.63
C THR A 425 -7.03 12.85 6.86
N ARG A 426 -7.45 11.77 7.55
CA ARG A 426 -6.82 11.34 8.80
C ARG A 426 -6.14 9.98 8.63
N PRO A 427 -4.90 9.91 8.11
CA PRO A 427 -4.16 8.66 7.96
C PRO A 427 -4.08 7.88 9.28
N GLY A 428 -4.24 6.55 9.19
CA GLY A 428 -4.26 5.69 10.36
C GLY A 428 -5.63 5.55 11.05
N THR A 429 -6.63 6.33 10.63
CA THR A 429 -8.00 6.15 11.11
C THR A 429 -8.58 4.84 10.60
N GLU A 430 -9.24 4.10 11.48
CA GLU A 430 -9.92 2.86 11.16
C GLU A 430 -11.40 3.09 10.86
N VAL A 431 -11.91 2.48 9.80
CA VAL A 431 -13.34 2.45 9.46
C VAL A 431 -13.84 1.03 9.43
N ARG A 432 -14.93 0.78 10.17
CA ARG A 432 -15.62 -0.52 10.22
C ARG A 432 -17.03 -0.39 9.69
N VAL A 433 -17.43 -1.32 8.87
CA VAL A 433 -18.78 -1.41 8.30
C VAL A 433 -19.46 -2.65 8.86
N TYR A 434 -20.67 -2.48 9.37
CA TYR A 434 -21.47 -3.54 9.97
C TYR A 434 -22.81 -3.69 9.25
N THR A 435 -23.40 -4.88 9.31
CA THR A 435 -24.82 -5.05 8.95
C THR A 435 -25.68 -4.19 9.89
N ALA A 436 -26.51 -3.31 9.33
CA ALA A 436 -27.27 -2.33 10.10
C ALA A 436 -28.04 -2.91 11.27
N GLY A 437 -27.86 -2.32 12.46
CA GLY A 437 -28.49 -2.74 13.72
C GLY A 437 -27.96 -4.04 14.29
N THR A 438 -26.80 -4.52 13.85
CA THR A 438 -26.15 -5.73 14.35
C THR A 438 -24.67 -5.50 14.63
N ASP A 439 -24.02 -6.48 15.31
CA ASP A 439 -22.56 -6.48 15.53
C ASP A 439 -21.82 -7.31 14.44
N GLN A 440 -22.48 -7.66 13.35
CA GLN A 440 -21.84 -8.41 12.25
C GLN A 440 -20.96 -7.48 11.44
N LEU A 441 -19.65 -7.63 11.58
CA LEU A 441 -18.64 -6.93 10.78
C LEU A 441 -18.73 -7.42 9.32
N LEU A 442 -18.75 -6.48 8.39
CA LEU A 442 -18.69 -6.72 6.94
C LEU A 442 -17.32 -6.39 6.38
N GLY A 443 -16.58 -5.51 7.02
CA GLY A 443 -15.21 -5.19 6.65
C GLY A 443 -14.63 -4.06 7.50
N MET A 444 -13.32 -4.02 7.57
CA MET A 444 -12.52 -2.98 8.22
C MET A 444 -11.45 -2.48 7.27
N ARG A 445 -11.26 -1.17 7.20
CA ARG A 445 -10.24 -0.51 6.36
C ARG A 445 -9.51 0.54 7.16
N LEU A 446 -8.31 0.85 6.70
CA LEU A 446 -7.41 1.85 7.27
C LEU A 446 -7.27 3.02 6.28
N VAL A 447 -7.42 4.26 6.75
CA VAL A 447 -7.03 5.42 5.94
C VAL A 447 -5.54 5.35 5.67
N ASP A 448 -5.15 5.49 4.41
CA ASP A 448 -3.82 5.10 3.91
C ASP A 448 -2.67 5.75 4.68
N THR A 449 -1.75 4.91 5.15
CA THR A 449 -0.47 5.27 5.76
C THR A 449 0.73 4.81 4.94
N GLY A 450 0.47 4.41 3.69
CA GLY A 450 1.46 3.91 2.76
C GLY A 450 1.12 2.51 2.21
N SER A 451 -0.01 2.34 1.52
CA SER A 451 -0.48 1.04 1.00
C SER A 451 0.09 0.67 -0.36
N SER A 452 0.50 1.65 -1.18
CA SER A 452 1.12 1.41 -2.49
C SER A 452 2.62 1.24 -2.40
N TYR A 453 3.28 0.78 -3.49
CA TYR A 453 4.73 0.63 -3.51
C TYR A 453 5.43 1.99 -3.43
N ASP A 454 6.16 2.20 -2.33
CA ASP A 454 6.87 3.44 -2.05
C ASP A 454 5.96 4.70 -2.16
N ALA A 455 4.66 4.59 -1.87
CA ALA A 455 3.70 5.68 -2.02
C ALA A 455 2.63 5.69 -0.92
N GLN A 456 2.08 6.87 -0.68
CA GLN A 456 0.86 7.09 0.10
C GLN A 456 -0.12 7.93 -0.71
N SER A 457 -1.36 7.48 -0.77
CA SER A 457 -2.44 8.11 -1.52
C SER A 457 -3.50 8.69 -0.59
N ASP A 458 -4.19 9.73 -1.05
CA ASP A 458 -5.38 10.27 -0.40
C ASP A 458 -6.64 9.84 -1.16
N LEU A 459 -7.03 8.58 -0.97
CA LEU A 459 -8.18 7.97 -1.62
C LEU A 459 -9.27 7.60 -0.63
N PRO A 460 -10.55 7.59 -1.04
CA PRO A 460 -11.63 7.03 -0.24
C PRO A 460 -11.42 5.54 0.04
N LEU A 461 -11.88 5.10 1.21
CA LEU A 461 -11.91 3.69 1.59
C LEU A 461 -13.04 2.98 0.87
N HIS A 462 -12.73 1.87 0.22
CA HIS A 462 -13.69 1.09 -0.55
C HIS A 462 -14.14 -0.17 0.22
N PHE A 463 -15.45 -0.41 0.22
CA PHE A 463 -16.08 -1.60 0.79
C PHE A 463 -17.05 -2.19 -0.22
N GLY A 464 -16.80 -3.39 -0.71
CA GLY A 464 -17.80 -4.16 -1.45
C GLY A 464 -18.88 -4.72 -0.53
N LEU A 465 -20.10 -4.76 -1.02
CA LEU A 465 -21.28 -5.14 -0.24
C LEU A 465 -22.16 -6.12 -1.01
N ARG A 466 -22.12 -7.38 -0.65
CA ARG A 466 -22.82 -8.49 -1.37
C ARG A 466 -24.30 -8.29 -1.62
N ASN A 467 -25.01 -7.55 -0.80
CA ASN A 467 -26.48 -7.58 -0.82
C ASN A 467 -27.17 -6.21 -0.83
N GLY A 468 -26.44 -5.10 -0.89
CA GLY A 468 -27.02 -3.76 -0.87
C GLY A 468 -27.92 -3.45 0.32
N ASN A 469 -27.78 -4.19 1.42
CA ASN A 469 -28.53 -3.95 2.64
C ASN A 469 -27.98 -2.69 3.34
N PRO A 470 -28.81 -2.00 4.14
CA PRO A 470 -28.34 -0.91 4.97
C PRO A 470 -27.20 -1.35 5.88
N VAL A 471 -26.22 -0.47 6.07
CA VAL A 471 -25.04 -0.70 6.92
C VAL A 471 -24.93 0.39 7.99
N ASP A 472 -24.23 0.07 9.07
CA ASP A 472 -23.78 1.02 10.07
C ASP A 472 -22.26 1.18 9.89
N VAL A 473 -21.77 2.42 9.95
CA VAL A 473 -20.33 2.75 9.83
C VAL A 473 -19.82 3.23 11.18
N ALA A 474 -18.72 2.65 11.63
CA ALA A 474 -18.01 3.08 12.82
C ALA A 474 -16.61 3.58 12.44
N VAL A 475 -16.18 4.66 13.04
CA VAL A 475 -14.87 5.28 12.83
C VAL A 475 -14.11 5.29 14.16
N THR A 476 -12.83 4.90 14.14
CA THR A 476 -11.91 5.03 15.27
C THR A 476 -10.75 5.89 14.82
N GLY A 477 -10.68 7.13 15.31
CA GLY A 477 -9.59 8.06 15.03
C GLY A 477 -8.33 7.72 15.82
N VAL A 478 -7.21 8.29 15.40
CA VAL A 478 -5.92 8.21 16.10
C VAL A 478 -6.05 8.87 17.48
N GLY A 479 -5.45 8.27 18.51
CA GLY A 479 -5.59 8.74 19.91
C GLY A 479 -6.95 8.45 20.52
N GLY A 480 -7.88 7.85 19.77
CA GLY A 480 -9.19 7.45 20.24
C GLY A 480 -9.14 6.09 20.91
N CYS A 481 -9.36 6.06 22.25
CA CYS A 481 -9.72 4.77 22.85
C CYS A 481 -10.93 4.20 22.10
N ARG A 482 -10.95 2.92 21.76
CA ARG A 482 -12.08 2.20 21.11
C ARG A 482 -13.46 2.41 21.73
N ARG A 483 -13.53 3.02 22.89
CA ARG A 483 -14.78 3.39 23.57
C ARG A 483 -15.49 4.60 22.97
N HIS A 484 -14.89 5.26 21.97
CA HIS A 484 -15.44 6.47 21.34
C HIS A 484 -15.67 6.28 19.84
N THR A 485 -16.12 5.09 19.41
CA THR A 485 -16.58 4.90 18.04
C THR A 485 -17.81 5.75 17.79
N GLY A 486 -17.68 6.73 16.91
CA GLY A 486 -18.84 7.41 16.34
C GLY A 486 -19.56 6.44 15.40
N MET A 487 -20.84 6.14 15.64
CA MET A 487 -21.63 5.31 14.71
C MET A 487 -22.53 6.20 13.87
N GLY A 488 -22.30 6.22 12.57
CA GLY A 488 -23.29 6.68 11.58
C GLY A 488 -24.29 5.56 11.34
N ALA A 489 -25.54 5.71 11.82
CA ALA A 489 -26.54 4.65 11.76
C ALA A 489 -27.34 4.65 10.46
N ASN A 490 -27.64 3.45 9.92
CA ASN A 490 -28.56 3.19 8.82
C ASN A 490 -28.21 3.88 7.49
N ILE A 491 -26.98 3.80 7.08
CA ILE A 491 -26.54 4.25 5.76
C ILE A 491 -27.00 3.21 4.74
N SER A 492 -27.78 3.63 3.74
CA SER A 492 -28.23 2.74 2.67
C SER A 492 -27.24 2.80 1.49
N PRO A 493 -26.52 1.72 1.18
CA PRO A 493 -25.56 1.69 0.06
C PRO A 493 -26.18 2.03 -1.28
N VAL A 494 -27.46 1.69 -1.48
CA VAL A 494 -28.21 1.98 -2.72
C VAL A 494 -28.29 3.48 -3.02
N MET A 495 -28.19 4.33 -1.98
CA MET A 495 -28.16 5.79 -2.15
C MET A 495 -26.75 6.34 -2.43
N LEU A 496 -25.73 5.51 -2.26
CA LEU A 496 -24.31 5.92 -2.29
C LEU A 496 -23.55 5.39 -3.51
N SER A 497 -24.15 4.55 -4.34
CA SER A 497 -23.52 4.06 -5.58
C SER A 497 -23.06 5.26 -6.43
N GLY A 498 -21.75 5.41 -6.60
CA GLY A 498 -21.14 6.54 -7.28
C GLY A 498 -21.06 7.82 -6.44
N SER A 499 -21.24 7.74 -5.12
CA SER A 499 -21.07 8.88 -4.19
C SER A 499 -20.19 8.48 -3.03
N ILE A 500 -19.26 9.35 -2.67
CA ILE A 500 -18.38 9.17 -1.51
C ILE A 500 -19.11 9.66 -0.25
N LEU A 501 -19.17 8.80 0.77
CA LEU A 501 -19.62 9.18 2.10
C LEU A 501 -18.50 9.91 2.83
N SER A 502 -18.59 11.23 2.97
CA SER A 502 -17.65 12.00 3.77
C SER A 502 -18.10 12.03 5.22
N LEU A 503 -17.24 11.55 6.11
CA LEU A 503 -17.43 11.61 7.56
C LEU A 503 -16.40 12.54 8.16
N ARG A 504 -16.85 13.47 9.02
CA ARG A 504 -15.97 14.35 9.78
C ARG A 504 -15.80 13.80 11.18
N ILE A 505 -14.58 13.84 11.68
CA ILE A 505 -14.28 13.40 13.05
C ILE A 505 -13.57 14.51 13.81
N ASP A 506 -13.86 14.61 15.11
CA ASP A 506 -13.11 15.50 15.99
C ASP A 506 -11.77 14.89 16.43
N GLU A 507 -10.99 15.63 17.18
CA GLU A 507 -9.70 15.20 17.74
C GLU A 507 -9.77 13.94 18.61
N PHE A 508 -10.98 13.52 19.00
CA PHE A 508 -11.22 12.27 19.76
C PHE A 508 -11.77 11.14 18.88
N GLY A 509 -11.80 11.29 17.55
CA GLY A 509 -12.36 10.32 16.62
C GLY A 509 -13.89 10.20 16.63
N ARG A 510 -14.61 11.18 17.18
CA ARG A 510 -16.07 11.18 17.19
C ARG A 510 -16.61 11.85 15.92
N ILE A 511 -17.58 11.21 15.28
CA ILE A 511 -18.26 11.79 14.12
C ILE A 511 -18.94 13.09 14.57
N VAL A 512 -18.66 14.19 13.86
CA VAL A 512 -19.30 15.51 14.01
C VAL A 512 -20.11 15.80 12.77
N ASP A 513 -21.27 16.50 12.97
CA ASP A 513 -22.22 16.81 11.87
C ASP A 513 -21.74 17.97 10.99
#